data_4afdbf2d3707fb0225bd1b260eb5a419
#
_entry.id   4afdbf2d3707fb0225bd1b260eb5a419
#
_cell.length_a   1.000
_cell.length_b   1.000
_cell.length_c   1.000
_cell.angle_alpha   90.00
_cell.angle_beta   90.00
_cell.angle_gamma   90.00
#
_symmetry.space_group_name_H-M   'P 1'
#
loop_
_entity.id
_entity.type
_entity.pdbx_description
1 polymer ?
#
loop_
_entity_poly.entity_id
_entity_poly.type
_entity_poly.pdbx_seq_one_letter_code
_entity_poly.pdbx_strand_id
1 'polypeptide(L)'
;EIPRKGGNKIDVIGQAVFKEERLVDFLNGEETRFYQMVTGEFRQSIFSFPEPGSAGNFIIVMKIRKACSPDITITADERKTTIKVKLFLNGEIMSIQSGKNYEIGPLGNELERHISGLITAGVSQLIKKTQKEYYSDIFGFGEFTRHFFWTWEEWENYQWLEKYPYCAVEVQTFFRIRDPGMMSQTTSSDN
;
A
#
# COMPACT_ATOMS: atom_id res chain seq x y z
N GLU A 1 13.64 -6.49 24.13
CA GLU A 1 14.04 -5.05 24.16
C GLU A 1 15.37 -4.92 23.43
N ILE A 2 15.44 -4.11 22.37
CA ILE A 2 16.70 -3.86 21.66
C ILE A 2 17.36 -2.66 22.33
N PRO A 3 18.52 -2.83 23.00
CA PRO A 3 19.19 -1.72 23.66
C PRO A 3 19.75 -0.75 22.63
N ARG A 4 19.26 0.48 22.61
CA ARG A 4 19.74 1.55 21.72
C ARG A 4 20.61 2.55 22.47
N LYS A 5 21.79 2.83 21.91
CA LYS A 5 22.67 3.92 22.39
C LYS A 5 22.35 5.18 21.59
N GLY A 6 21.60 6.09 22.18
CA GLY A 6 21.25 7.40 21.59
C GLY A 6 20.05 7.35 20.63
N GLY A 7 19.22 8.38 20.61
CA GLY A 7 18.05 8.53 19.76
C GLY A 7 16.76 8.81 20.54
N ASN A 8 15.66 9.04 19.86
CA ASN A 8 14.35 9.19 20.48
C ASN A 8 13.96 7.93 21.25
N LYS A 9 13.43 8.12 22.46
CA LYS A 9 12.94 7.03 23.32
C LYS A 9 11.62 6.41 22.82
N ILE A 10 11.03 6.94 21.74
CA ILE A 10 9.75 6.49 21.20
C ILE A 10 10.00 5.91 19.81
N ASP A 11 9.62 4.65 19.63
CA ASP A 11 9.56 3.99 18.33
C ASP A 11 8.10 3.79 17.94
N VAL A 12 7.73 4.26 16.75
CA VAL A 12 6.43 3.98 16.15
C VAL A 12 6.59 2.79 15.22
N ILE A 13 6.14 1.60 15.66
CA ILE A 13 6.33 0.34 14.93
C ILE A 13 5.07 -0.10 14.18
N GLY A 14 3.93 0.56 14.42
CA GLY A 14 2.64 0.20 13.84
C GLY A 14 1.53 1.10 14.32
N GLN A 15 0.29 0.73 13.99
CA GLN A 15 -0.91 1.45 14.39
C GLN A 15 -1.89 0.54 15.11
N ALA A 16 -2.55 1.05 16.14
CA ALA A 16 -3.62 0.35 16.83
C ALA A 16 -4.93 0.48 16.01
N VAL A 17 -5.65 -0.62 15.88
CA VAL A 17 -6.94 -0.68 15.21
C VAL A 17 -8.03 -0.72 16.26
N PHE A 18 -8.96 0.22 16.16
CA PHE A 18 -10.13 0.29 17.02
C PHE A 18 -11.39 0.00 16.20
N LYS A 19 -12.34 -0.67 16.83
CA LYS A 19 -13.72 -0.73 16.40
C LYS A 19 -14.55 -0.08 17.51
N GLU A 20 -15.16 1.05 17.20
CA GLU A 20 -15.77 1.90 18.22
C GLU A 20 -14.74 2.24 19.31
N GLU A 21 -15.01 1.94 20.58
CA GLU A 21 -14.11 2.19 21.71
C GLU A 21 -13.19 1.02 22.04
N ARG A 22 -13.25 -0.10 21.28
CA ARG A 22 -12.50 -1.32 21.56
C ARG A 22 -11.27 -1.46 20.67
N LEU A 23 -10.13 -1.68 21.30
CA LEU A 23 -8.92 -2.12 20.59
C LEU A 23 -9.17 -3.54 20.02
N VAL A 24 -9.00 -3.68 18.71
CA VAL A 24 -9.21 -4.95 17.99
C VAL A 24 -7.88 -5.64 17.71
N ASP A 25 -6.90 -4.89 17.18
CA ASP A 25 -5.60 -5.43 16.79
C ASP A 25 -4.59 -4.29 16.56
N PHE A 26 -3.39 -4.67 16.09
CA PHE A 26 -2.35 -3.74 15.67
C PHE A 26 -1.94 -4.04 14.23
N LEU A 27 -1.79 -3.00 13.44
CA LEU A 27 -1.12 -3.08 12.15
C LEU A 27 0.39 -3.12 12.37
N ASN A 28 1.07 -4.06 11.74
CA ASN A 28 2.53 -4.06 11.70
C ASN A 28 3.07 -2.91 10.82
N GLY A 29 4.41 -2.74 10.74
CA GLY A 29 5.01 -1.64 10.00
C GLY A 29 4.74 -1.69 8.49
N GLU A 30 4.53 -2.86 7.90
CA GLU A 30 4.19 -3.02 6.48
C GLU A 30 2.71 -2.72 6.24
N GLU A 31 1.82 -3.29 7.05
CA GLU A 31 0.38 -3.01 7.03
C GLU A 31 0.09 -1.53 7.26
N THR A 32 0.83 -0.88 8.15
CA THR A 32 0.74 0.57 8.38
C THR A 32 1.05 1.37 7.12
N ARG A 33 2.09 0.98 6.38
CA ARG A 33 2.42 1.64 5.11
C ARG A 33 1.35 1.44 4.05
N PHE A 34 0.76 0.25 3.95
CA PHE A 34 -0.36 -0.02 3.05
C PHE A 34 -1.61 0.78 3.44
N TYR A 35 -1.91 0.87 4.74
CA TYR A 35 -2.97 1.72 5.25
C TYR A 35 -2.76 3.17 4.81
N GLN A 36 -1.58 3.73 5.04
CA GLN A 36 -1.24 5.09 4.63
C GLN A 36 -1.31 5.31 3.10
N MET A 37 -0.98 4.29 2.29
CA MET A 37 -1.13 4.38 0.84
C MET A 37 -2.59 4.55 0.43
N VAL A 38 -3.51 3.81 1.05
CA VAL A 38 -4.95 3.87 0.75
C VAL A 38 -5.57 5.16 1.28
N THR A 39 -5.23 5.61 2.49
CA THR A 39 -5.74 6.87 3.07
C THR A 39 -5.10 8.12 2.48
N GLY A 40 -4.06 7.95 1.64
CA GLY A 40 -3.34 9.07 1.04
C GLY A 40 -2.33 9.76 1.96
N GLU A 41 -2.12 9.26 3.16
CA GLU A 41 -1.15 9.79 4.14
C GLU A 41 0.29 9.35 3.84
N PHE A 42 0.47 8.31 3.02
CA PHE A 42 1.78 7.84 2.61
C PHE A 42 2.55 8.94 1.89
N ARG A 43 3.77 9.19 2.32
CA ARG A 43 4.68 10.13 1.66
C ARG A 43 5.79 9.39 0.93
N GLN A 44 6.62 8.70 1.69
CA GLN A 44 7.71 7.85 1.18
C GLN A 44 8.15 6.84 2.23
N SER A 45 8.68 5.71 1.77
CA SER A 45 9.33 4.72 2.63
C SER A 45 10.30 3.86 1.82
N ILE A 46 11.17 3.14 2.52
CA ILE A 46 12.06 2.14 1.93
C ILE A 46 11.40 0.78 2.05
N PHE A 47 11.39 0.04 0.95
CA PHE A 47 10.89 -1.32 0.88
C PHE A 47 11.98 -2.24 0.35
N SER A 48 11.93 -3.48 0.79
CA SER A 48 12.75 -4.57 0.26
C SER A 48 11.82 -5.58 -0.41
N PHE A 49 12.02 -5.83 -1.69
CA PHE A 49 11.21 -6.76 -2.47
C PHE A 49 12.06 -7.91 -2.99
N PRO A 50 11.48 -9.11 -3.12
CA PRO A 50 12.14 -10.19 -3.85
C PRO A 50 12.31 -9.78 -5.31
N GLU A 51 13.46 -10.09 -5.86
CA GLU A 51 13.76 -9.83 -7.27
C GLU A 51 12.94 -10.78 -8.17
N PRO A 52 12.36 -10.28 -9.29
CA PRO A 52 11.63 -11.13 -10.23
C PRO A 52 12.46 -12.31 -10.72
N GLY A 53 11.88 -13.52 -10.68
CA GLY A 53 12.54 -14.74 -11.17
C GLY A 53 13.68 -15.28 -10.29
N SER A 54 13.97 -14.67 -9.14
CA SER A 54 15.07 -15.11 -8.25
C SER A 54 14.66 -16.19 -7.25
N ALA A 55 13.40 -16.61 -7.22
CA ALA A 55 12.83 -17.49 -6.19
C ALA A 55 13.10 -16.99 -4.74
N GLY A 56 13.24 -15.68 -4.57
CA GLY A 56 13.50 -15.03 -3.27
C GLY A 56 14.98 -14.98 -2.85
N ASN A 57 15.91 -15.45 -3.69
CA ASN A 57 17.34 -15.49 -3.37
C ASN A 57 17.99 -14.10 -3.38
N PHE A 58 17.45 -13.15 -4.14
CA PHE A 58 17.95 -11.78 -4.24
C PHE A 58 16.88 -10.78 -3.89
N ILE A 59 17.31 -9.66 -3.32
CA ILE A 59 16.46 -8.57 -2.86
C ILE A 59 16.80 -7.29 -3.63
N ILE A 60 15.75 -6.56 -3.98
CA ILE A 60 15.85 -5.19 -4.48
C ILE A 60 15.35 -4.26 -3.38
N VAL A 61 16.17 -3.27 -3.01
CA VAL A 61 15.80 -2.22 -2.08
C VAL A 61 15.38 -1.00 -2.86
N MET A 62 14.18 -0.51 -2.59
CA MET A 62 13.59 0.62 -3.29
C MET A 62 13.05 1.66 -2.33
N LYS A 63 13.26 2.93 -2.68
CA LYS A 63 12.57 4.05 -2.06
C LYS A 63 11.30 4.33 -2.83
N ILE A 64 10.17 4.12 -2.21
CA ILE A 64 8.86 4.38 -2.81
C ILE A 64 8.31 5.69 -2.31
N ARG A 65 7.74 6.48 -3.22
CA ARG A 65 7.09 7.77 -2.95
C ARG A 65 5.68 7.77 -3.55
N LYS A 66 4.78 8.48 -2.90
CA LYS A 66 3.47 8.79 -3.46
C LYS A 66 3.67 9.71 -4.70
N ALA A 67 3.08 9.34 -5.83
CA ALA A 67 3.08 10.16 -7.04
C ALA A 67 1.93 11.18 -7.01
N CYS A 68 0.73 10.74 -6.66
CA CYS A 68 -0.45 11.57 -6.39
C CYS A 68 -1.36 10.89 -5.37
N SER A 69 -2.44 11.56 -4.99
CA SER A 69 -3.42 10.99 -4.07
C SER A 69 -4.06 9.73 -4.66
N PRO A 70 -4.44 8.74 -3.83
CA PRO A 70 -5.18 7.57 -4.29
C PRO A 70 -6.52 8.01 -4.88
N ASP A 71 -6.99 7.25 -5.89
CA ASP A 71 -8.33 7.42 -6.45
C ASP A 71 -9.20 6.29 -5.88
N ILE A 72 -10.20 6.68 -5.08
CA ILE A 72 -11.14 5.75 -4.46
C ILE A 72 -12.51 6.04 -5.03
N THR A 73 -13.10 5.01 -5.63
CA THR A 73 -14.44 5.07 -6.20
C THR A 73 -15.28 3.96 -5.60
N ILE A 74 -16.46 4.30 -5.12
CA ILE A 74 -17.43 3.32 -4.64
C ILE A 74 -18.62 3.35 -5.60
N THR A 75 -19.01 2.16 -6.03
CA THR A 75 -20.23 1.96 -6.82
C THR A 75 -21.15 1.04 -6.04
N ALA A 76 -22.34 1.54 -5.73
CA ALA A 76 -23.39 0.76 -5.11
C ALA A 76 -24.43 0.40 -6.16
N ASP A 77 -24.61 -0.89 -6.40
CA ASP A 77 -25.70 -1.47 -7.18
C ASP A 77 -26.66 -2.18 -6.23
N GLU A 78 -27.89 -2.47 -6.64
CA GLU A 78 -28.93 -3.10 -5.81
C GLU A 78 -28.46 -4.37 -5.11
N ARG A 79 -27.49 -5.08 -5.71
CA ARG A 79 -27.01 -6.37 -5.23
C ARG A 79 -25.59 -6.38 -4.70
N LYS A 80 -24.78 -5.36 -5.00
CA LYS A 80 -23.34 -5.40 -4.71
C LYS A 80 -22.76 -4.00 -4.61
N THR A 81 -22.03 -3.77 -3.53
CA THR A 81 -21.18 -2.59 -3.41
C THR A 81 -19.74 -2.97 -3.78
N THR A 82 -19.14 -2.21 -4.66
CA THR A 82 -17.74 -2.41 -5.11
C THR A 82 -16.92 -1.18 -4.77
N ILE A 83 -15.81 -1.42 -4.08
CA ILE A 83 -14.81 -0.41 -3.73
C ILE A 83 -13.64 -0.58 -4.70
N LYS A 84 -13.33 0.45 -5.46
CA LYS A 84 -12.16 0.50 -6.35
C LYS A 84 -11.13 1.45 -5.78
N VAL A 85 -9.91 0.94 -5.60
CA VAL A 85 -8.77 1.71 -5.08
C VAL A 85 -7.67 1.71 -6.12
N LYS A 86 -7.28 2.90 -6.61
CA LYS A 86 -6.12 3.07 -7.48
C LYS A 86 -5.03 3.82 -6.75
N LEU A 87 -3.86 3.22 -6.71
CA LEU A 87 -2.67 3.77 -6.09
C LEU A 87 -1.68 4.22 -7.17
N PHE A 88 -1.06 5.37 -6.97
CA PHE A 88 -0.08 5.95 -7.90
C PHE A 88 1.22 6.18 -7.15
N LEU A 89 2.25 5.42 -7.51
CA LEU A 89 3.53 5.38 -6.80
C LEU A 89 4.71 5.52 -7.76
N ASN A 90 5.76 6.16 -7.30
CA ASN A 90 7.06 6.20 -7.96
C ASN A 90 8.09 5.48 -7.09
N GLY A 91 8.97 4.70 -7.73
CA GLY A 91 10.07 4.02 -7.09
C GLY A 91 11.44 4.50 -7.58
N GLU A 92 12.39 4.51 -6.70
CA GLU A 92 13.81 4.77 -6.94
C GLU A 92 14.59 3.54 -6.46
N ILE A 93 15.37 2.93 -7.33
CA ILE A 93 16.19 1.77 -6.96
C ILE A 93 17.38 2.25 -6.13
N MET A 94 17.52 1.72 -4.93
CA MET A 94 18.63 2.04 -4.03
C MET A 94 19.73 0.98 -4.07
N SER A 95 19.34 -0.30 -4.22
CA SER A 95 20.28 -1.41 -4.26
C SER A 95 19.66 -2.62 -4.94
N ILE A 96 20.46 -3.35 -5.70
CA ILE A 96 20.11 -4.60 -6.37
C ILE A 96 21.19 -5.62 -6.03
N GLN A 97 20.81 -6.74 -5.43
CA GLN A 97 21.78 -7.76 -5.02
C GLN A 97 22.32 -8.59 -6.18
N SER A 98 21.52 -8.79 -7.24
CA SER A 98 21.92 -9.61 -8.40
C SER A 98 22.86 -8.90 -9.37
N GLY A 99 22.98 -7.57 -9.27
CA GLY A 99 23.75 -6.77 -10.23
C GLY A 99 23.05 -6.58 -11.59
N LYS A 100 21.81 -7.06 -11.78
CA LYS A 100 21.05 -6.83 -13.02
C LYS A 100 20.69 -5.34 -13.16
N ASN A 101 20.75 -4.86 -14.39
CA ASN A 101 20.35 -3.49 -14.70
C ASN A 101 18.86 -3.42 -15.04
N TYR A 102 18.06 -2.82 -14.16
CA TYR A 102 16.63 -2.58 -14.32
C TYR A 102 16.30 -1.17 -14.81
N GLU A 103 17.30 -0.31 -15.00
CA GLU A 103 17.09 1.06 -15.44
C GLU A 103 16.80 1.16 -16.94
N ILE A 104 17.24 0.18 -17.71
CA ILE A 104 17.15 0.19 -19.18
C ILE A 104 16.43 -1.06 -19.71
N GLY A 105 15.46 -0.84 -20.61
CA GLY A 105 14.86 -1.91 -21.41
C GLY A 105 13.72 -2.68 -20.74
N PRO A 106 13.45 -3.92 -21.20
CA PRO A 106 12.27 -4.68 -20.79
C PRO A 106 12.29 -5.13 -19.33
N LEU A 107 13.46 -5.23 -18.70
CA LEU A 107 13.60 -5.63 -17.30
C LEU A 107 12.97 -4.60 -16.36
N GLY A 108 13.08 -3.30 -16.68
CA GLY A 108 12.42 -2.24 -15.90
C GLY A 108 10.90 -2.39 -15.88
N ASN A 109 10.29 -2.66 -17.04
CA ASN A 109 8.85 -2.89 -17.13
C ASN A 109 8.41 -4.17 -16.38
N GLU A 110 9.26 -5.19 -16.37
CA GLU A 110 9.00 -6.41 -15.60
C GLU A 110 9.02 -6.12 -14.10
N LEU A 111 10.03 -5.38 -13.64
CA LEU A 111 10.15 -4.98 -12.26
C LEU A 111 8.97 -4.09 -11.83
N GLU A 112 8.57 -3.10 -12.65
CA GLU A 112 7.40 -2.26 -12.36
C GLU A 112 6.13 -3.10 -12.17
N ARG A 113 5.88 -4.07 -13.05
CA ARG A 113 4.72 -4.97 -12.94
C ARG A 113 4.80 -5.86 -11.70
N HIS A 114 5.99 -6.38 -11.39
CA HIS A 114 6.22 -7.22 -10.22
C HIS A 114 5.92 -6.45 -8.93
N ILE A 115 6.51 -5.27 -8.76
CA ILE A 115 6.29 -4.41 -7.59
C ILE A 115 4.83 -3.96 -7.48
N SER A 116 4.20 -3.56 -8.60
CA SER A 116 2.77 -3.26 -8.66
C SER A 116 1.93 -4.42 -8.12
N GLY A 117 2.25 -5.65 -8.54
CA GLY A 117 1.56 -6.85 -8.10
C GLY A 117 1.72 -7.11 -6.60
N LEU A 118 2.92 -6.98 -6.07
CA LEU A 118 3.20 -7.17 -4.64
C LEU A 118 2.46 -6.15 -3.77
N ILE A 119 2.50 -4.87 -4.15
CA ILE A 119 1.79 -3.82 -3.40
C ILE A 119 0.27 -4.04 -3.50
N THR A 120 -0.25 -4.35 -4.69
CA THR A 120 -1.68 -4.66 -4.88
C THR A 120 -2.13 -5.83 -4.01
N ALA A 121 -1.33 -6.90 -3.94
CA ALA A 121 -1.61 -8.07 -3.11
C ALA A 121 -1.61 -7.71 -1.61
N GLY A 122 -0.60 -6.97 -1.15
CA GLY A 122 -0.49 -6.55 0.25
C GLY A 122 -1.65 -5.65 0.69
N VAL A 123 -2.01 -4.65 -0.11
CA VAL A 123 -3.16 -3.77 0.16
C VAL A 123 -4.46 -4.57 0.14
N SER A 124 -4.65 -5.46 -0.84
CA SER A 124 -5.86 -6.30 -0.93
C SER A 124 -5.97 -7.23 0.27
N GLN A 125 -4.86 -7.78 0.75
CA GLN A 125 -4.83 -8.63 1.93
C GLN A 125 -5.19 -7.85 3.19
N LEU A 126 -4.66 -6.63 3.36
CA LEU A 126 -5.00 -5.76 4.48
C LEU A 126 -6.48 -5.41 4.47
N ILE A 127 -7.05 -5.02 3.32
CA ILE A 127 -8.48 -4.71 3.22
C ILE A 127 -9.33 -5.95 3.57
N LYS A 128 -8.95 -7.13 3.07
CA LYS A 128 -9.65 -8.38 3.44
C LYS A 128 -9.57 -8.67 4.95
N LYS A 129 -8.44 -8.38 5.59
CA LYS A 129 -8.26 -8.52 7.03
C LYS A 129 -9.23 -7.62 7.79
N THR A 130 -9.37 -6.36 7.37
CA THR A 130 -10.34 -5.43 7.98
C THR A 130 -11.79 -5.84 7.78
N GLN A 131 -12.12 -6.47 6.64
CA GLN A 131 -13.46 -6.98 6.36
C GLN A 131 -13.80 -8.26 7.12
N LYS A 132 -12.84 -9.19 7.30
CA LYS A 132 -13.08 -10.55 7.77
C LYS A 132 -12.72 -10.78 9.23
N GLU A 133 -11.74 -10.06 9.75
CA GLU A 133 -11.24 -10.22 11.10
C GLU A 133 -11.66 -9.07 12.01
N TYR A 134 -11.54 -7.83 11.52
CA TYR A 134 -11.85 -6.64 12.32
C TYR A 134 -13.30 -6.21 12.22
N TYR A 135 -13.97 -6.49 11.09
CA TYR A 135 -15.31 -5.98 10.79
C TYR A 135 -15.40 -4.47 11.01
N SER A 136 -14.34 -3.76 10.60
CA SER A 136 -14.16 -2.33 10.81
C SER A 136 -13.55 -1.68 9.57
N ASP A 137 -14.19 -0.61 9.10
CA ASP A 137 -13.69 0.21 8.00
C ASP A 137 -12.67 1.24 8.51
N ILE A 138 -11.43 0.80 8.67
CA ILE A 138 -10.35 1.69 9.13
C ILE A 138 -9.90 2.71 8.08
N PHE A 139 -10.26 2.49 6.80
CA PHE A 139 -9.87 3.36 5.69
C PHE A 139 -10.83 4.53 5.49
N GLY A 140 -11.99 4.49 6.13
CA GLY A 140 -13.02 5.49 5.96
C GLY A 140 -13.74 5.40 4.60
N PHE A 141 -13.82 4.22 4.00
CA PHE A 141 -14.54 4.04 2.74
C PHE A 141 -16.00 4.46 2.84
N GLY A 142 -16.62 4.36 4.01
CA GLY A 142 -17.99 4.80 4.25
C GLY A 142 -18.22 6.27 3.90
N GLU A 143 -17.25 7.13 4.13
CA GLU A 143 -17.36 8.56 3.80
C GLU A 143 -17.54 8.79 2.29
N PHE A 144 -16.97 7.92 1.46
CA PHE A 144 -17.15 7.98 0.00
C PHE A 144 -18.53 7.53 -0.46
N THR A 145 -19.36 6.96 0.40
CA THR A 145 -20.76 6.62 0.07
C THR A 145 -21.74 7.74 0.39
N ARG A 146 -21.31 8.72 1.16
CA ARG A 146 -22.18 9.78 1.67
C ARG A 146 -22.87 10.58 0.56
N HIS A 147 -22.21 10.78 -0.57
CA HIS A 147 -22.77 11.52 -1.71
C HIS A 147 -23.92 10.78 -2.43
N PHE A 148 -24.18 9.51 -2.11
CA PHE A 148 -25.33 8.78 -2.65
C PHE A 148 -26.65 9.15 -1.96
N PHE A 149 -26.60 9.84 -0.85
CA PHE A 149 -27.75 10.12 0.01
C PHE A 149 -27.99 11.62 0.11
N TRP A 150 -29.26 12.00 0.08
CA TRP A 150 -29.68 13.40 0.17
C TRP A 150 -29.73 13.89 1.63
N THR A 151 -30.03 12.98 2.56
CA THR A 151 -30.14 13.30 3.98
C THR A 151 -29.18 12.48 4.82
N TRP A 152 -28.86 13.01 6.02
CA TRP A 152 -28.06 12.29 6.99
C TRP A 152 -28.76 11.00 7.45
N GLU A 153 -30.07 11.06 7.66
CA GLU A 153 -30.88 9.92 8.08
C GLU A 153 -30.86 8.77 7.08
N GLU A 154 -30.93 9.05 5.78
CA GLU A 154 -30.78 8.03 4.73
C GLU A 154 -29.41 7.36 4.80
N TRP A 155 -28.33 8.15 5.02
CA TRP A 155 -26.99 7.61 5.15
C TRP A 155 -26.80 6.77 6.40
N GLU A 156 -27.33 7.19 7.56
CA GLU A 156 -27.32 6.39 8.78
C GLU A 156 -28.09 5.07 8.59
N ASN A 157 -29.27 5.12 7.96
CA ASN A 157 -30.07 3.94 7.64
C ASN A 157 -29.39 2.99 6.66
N TYR A 158 -28.41 3.46 5.89
CA TYR A 158 -27.64 2.63 4.97
C TYR A 158 -26.78 1.61 5.70
N GLN A 159 -26.42 1.86 6.96
CA GLN A 159 -25.67 0.95 7.84
C GLN A 159 -24.38 0.42 7.18
N TRP A 160 -23.52 1.35 6.74
CA TRP A 160 -22.31 1.02 6.00
C TRP A 160 -21.47 -0.09 6.64
N LEU A 161 -21.24 -0.04 7.97
CA LEU A 161 -20.39 -1.00 8.67
C LEU A 161 -20.92 -2.44 8.62
N GLU A 162 -22.23 -2.62 8.46
CA GLU A 162 -22.81 -3.96 8.25
C GLU A 162 -22.59 -4.47 6.82
N LYS A 163 -22.51 -3.58 5.85
CA LYS A 163 -22.30 -3.90 4.43
C LYS A 163 -20.82 -4.05 4.07
N TYR A 164 -19.94 -3.31 4.72
CA TYR A 164 -18.51 -3.29 4.42
C TYR A 164 -17.86 -4.68 4.34
N PRO A 165 -18.14 -5.65 5.25
CA PRO A 165 -17.56 -6.99 5.17
C PRO A 165 -17.90 -7.77 3.89
N TYR A 166 -18.96 -7.37 3.19
CA TYR A 166 -19.47 -8.03 1.99
C TYR A 166 -19.17 -7.27 0.70
N CYS A 167 -18.58 -6.08 0.80
CA CYS A 167 -18.18 -5.30 -0.37
C CYS A 167 -17.13 -6.05 -1.19
N ALA A 168 -17.27 -5.99 -2.51
CA ALA A 168 -16.19 -6.37 -3.38
C ALA A 168 -15.11 -5.28 -3.39
N VAL A 169 -13.85 -5.67 -3.41
CA VAL A 169 -12.73 -4.72 -3.43
C VAL A 169 -11.83 -5.03 -4.61
N GLU A 170 -11.57 -4.02 -5.41
CA GLU A 170 -10.66 -4.04 -6.54
C GLU A 170 -9.53 -3.04 -6.26
N VAL A 171 -8.29 -3.53 -6.14
CA VAL A 171 -7.11 -2.70 -5.95
C VAL A 171 -6.26 -2.74 -7.20
N GLN A 172 -5.83 -1.58 -7.66
CA GLN A 172 -4.92 -1.43 -8.78
C GLN A 172 -3.79 -0.47 -8.39
N THR A 173 -2.55 -0.90 -8.56
CA THR A 173 -1.36 -0.08 -8.30
C THR A 173 -0.69 0.29 -9.61
N PHE A 174 -0.51 1.58 -9.84
CA PHE A 174 0.30 2.15 -10.92
C PHE A 174 1.65 2.54 -10.34
N PHE A 175 2.65 1.75 -10.65
CA PHE A 175 4.00 1.96 -10.16
C PHE A 175 4.94 2.27 -11.32
N ARG A 176 5.79 3.29 -11.15
CA ARG A 176 6.82 3.68 -12.12
C ARG A 176 8.16 3.83 -11.45
N ILE A 177 9.18 3.26 -12.07
CA ILE A 177 10.56 3.50 -11.68
C ILE A 177 10.96 4.87 -12.24
N ARG A 178 11.50 5.71 -11.38
CA ARG A 178 12.06 7.01 -11.75
C ARG A 178 13.57 6.90 -11.58
N ASP A 179 14.30 7.23 -12.63
CA ASP A 179 15.75 7.37 -12.53
C ASP A 179 16.06 8.52 -11.56
N PRO A 180 16.90 8.30 -10.52
CA PRO A 180 17.53 9.40 -9.85
C PRO A 180 18.49 10.01 -10.86
N GLY A 181 18.13 11.14 -11.47
CA GLY A 181 18.99 11.81 -12.41
C GLY A 181 20.45 11.82 -11.92
N MET A 182 21.36 11.17 -12.67
CA MET A 182 22.78 11.00 -12.43
C MET A 182 23.18 10.14 -11.20
N MET A 183 23.14 8.83 -11.34
CA MET A 183 24.21 8.00 -10.80
C MET A 183 25.00 7.43 -11.97
N SER A 184 26.21 7.96 -12.14
CA SER A 184 27.21 7.45 -13.06
C SER A 184 27.45 5.97 -12.82
N GLN A 185 27.50 5.20 -13.92
CA GLN A 185 27.92 3.81 -13.99
C GLN A 185 29.05 3.54 -12.98
N THR A 186 28.86 2.53 -12.14
CA THR A 186 29.97 1.91 -11.42
C THR A 186 30.92 1.38 -12.48
N THR A 187 32.06 2.04 -12.65
CA THR A 187 33.18 1.53 -13.42
C THR A 187 33.53 0.16 -12.88
N SER A 188 33.32 -0.88 -13.68
CA SER A 188 33.94 -2.17 -13.47
C SER A 188 35.46 -1.96 -13.50
N SER A 189 36.07 -2.09 -12.33
CA SER A 189 37.53 -2.20 -12.26
C SER A 189 37.89 -3.59 -12.79
N ASP A 190 38.23 -3.67 -14.06
CA ASP A 190 39.04 -4.74 -14.57
C ASP A 190 40.41 -4.71 -13.86
N ASN A 191 40.70 -5.78 -13.14
CA ASN A 191 42.05 -6.27 -12.84
C ASN A 191 41.97 -7.79 -12.72
#